data_4be20a2284da361e511829f39f21b3d6
#
_entry.id   4be20a2284da361e511829f39f21b3d6
#
_cell.length_a   1.000
_cell.length_b   1.000
_cell.length_c   1.000
_cell.angle_alpha   90.00
_cell.angle_beta   90.00
_cell.angle_gamma   90.00
#
_symmetry.space_group_name_H-M   'P 1'
#
loop_
_entity.id
_entity.type
_entity.pdbx_description
1 polymer ?
#
loop_
_entity_poly.entity_id
_entity_poly.type
_entity_poly.pdbx_seq_one_letter_code
_entity_poly.pdbx_strand_id
1 'polypeptide(L)'
;DFDMKSLRFGSSSDVNYGKGCKAVKRIASGKDLILVFDGRNNTIRKDEFAPKLLGKTKKGELLYGYAKLPYVNYHPACLSAAYPMAYDKQLELEVKNFGLSTSEETDLTVLVNGVKLAEGQVKVLSPYESVKLSLPCINAAKIDNQTLFTIVYSQHGKEIRKETIQNFD
;
A
#
# COMPACT_ATOMS: atom_id res chain seq x y z
N ASP A 1 21.27 -5.27 13.94
CA ASP A 1 21.95 -5.06 15.22
C ASP A 1 21.79 -3.58 15.62
N PHE A 2 21.08 -3.29 16.72
CA PHE A 2 20.71 -1.93 17.14
C PHE A 2 21.05 -1.69 18.63
N ASP A 3 21.16 -0.42 19.02
CA ASP A 3 21.36 -0.01 20.38
C ASP A 3 20.00 0.12 21.11
N MET A 4 19.71 -0.83 22.00
CA MET A 4 18.48 -0.83 22.81
C MET A 4 18.25 0.45 23.60
N LYS A 5 19.33 1.08 24.10
CA LYS A 5 19.23 2.30 24.93
C LYS A 5 18.80 3.52 24.11
N SER A 6 19.07 3.50 22.80
CA SER A 6 18.68 4.58 21.89
C SER A 6 17.21 4.53 21.48
N LEU A 7 16.55 3.37 21.60
CA LEU A 7 15.19 3.19 21.12
C LEU A 7 14.17 4.00 21.91
N ARG A 8 13.32 4.72 21.16
CA ARG A 8 12.16 5.46 21.69
C ARG A 8 10.94 5.14 20.83
N PHE A 9 9.79 5.00 21.48
CA PHE A 9 8.52 4.73 20.82
C PHE A 9 7.43 5.65 21.36
N GLY A 10 6.66 6.29 20.49
CA GLY A 10 5.62 7.22 20.89
C GLY A 10 5.16 8.11 19.74
N SER A 11 4.60 9.27 20.06
CA SER A 11 4.25 10.29 19.08
C SER A 11 5.46 10.71 18.24
N SER A 12 5.28 10.86 16.93
CA SER A 12 6.34 11.27 16.00
C SER A 12 7.04 12.57 16.45
N SER A 13 6.25 13.53 16.90
CA SER A 13 6.79 14.81 17.37
C SER A 13 7.70 14.66 18.60
N ASP A 14 7.32 13.79 19.53
CA ASP A 14 8.05 13.65 20.81
C ASP A 14 9.30 12.76 20.66
N VAL A 15 9.23 11.66 19.90
CA VAL A 15 10.39 10.78 19.72
C VAL A 15 11.51 11.43 18.92
N ASN A 16 11.19 12.38 18.04
CA ASN A 16 12.19 13.17 17.32
C ASN A 16 13.06 14.03 18.27
N TYR A 17 12.56 14.35 19.45
CA TYR A 17 13.26 15.08 20.50
C TYR A 17 13.76 14.17 21.65
N GLY A 18 13.85 12.86 21.41
CA GLY A 18 14.35 11.90 22.38
C GLY A 18 13.36 11.54 23.51
N LYS A 19 12.10 11.99 23.41
CA LYS A 19 11.01 11.64 24.33
C LYS A 19 10.35 10.32 23.91
N GLY A 20 9.35 9.86 24.67
CA GLY A 20 8.62 8.63 24.42
C GLY A 20 9.09 7.46 25.30
N CYS A 21 8.45 6.31 25.10
CA CYS A 21 8.71 5.08 25.82
C CYS A 21 10.11 4.53 25.52
N LYS A 22 10.81 4.07 26.55
CA LYS A 22 12.10 3.39 26.42
C LYS A 22 11.89 1.89 26.19
N ALA A 23 12.70 1.28 25.35
CA ALA A 23 12.72 -0.16 25.20
C ALA A 23 13.32 -0.80 26.45
N VAL A 24 12.60 -1.76 27.05
CA VAL A 24 13.01 -2.46 28.28
C VAL A 24 13.33 -3.92 28.07
N LYS A 25 12.80 -4.54 27.03
CA LYS A 25 13.02 -5.96 26.71
C LYS A 25 12.99 -6.20 25.22
N ARG A 26 13.77 -7.17 24.79
CA ARG A 26 13.80 -7.70 23.43
C ARG A 26 13.58 -9.20 23.47
N ILE A 27 12.71 -9.72 22.61
CA ILE A 27 12.38 -11.14 22.52
C ILE A 27 12.51 -11.56 21.05
N ALA A 28 13.30 -12.58 20.75
CA ALA A 28 13.38 -13.16 19.43
C ALA A 28 12.12 -14.04 19.17
N SER A 29 11.53 -13.94 18.00
CA SER A 29 10.36 -14.72 17.59
C SER A 29 10.54 -15.15 16.13
N GLY A 30 11.18 -16.29 15.91
CA GLY A 30 11.55 -16.75 14.57
C GLY A 30 12.46 -15.75 13.85
N LYS A 31 12.01 -15.21 12.71
CA LYS A 31 12.71 -14.15 11.96
C LYS A 31 12.42 -12.75 12.49
N ASP A 32 11.42 -12.63 13.37
CA ASP A 32 10.94 -11.37 13.89
C ASP A 32 11.55 -11.04 15.26
N LEU A 33 11.39 -9.79 15.63
CA LEU A 33 11.84 -9.28 16.90
C LEU A 33 10.72 -8.51 17.59
N ILE A 34 10.38 -8.94 18.81
CA ILE A 34 9.42 -8.27 19.66
C ILE A 34 10.18 -7.31 20.61
N LEU A 35 9.83 -6.04 20.53
CA LEU A 35 10.34 -5.02 21.45
C LEU A 35 9.27 -4.65 22.47
N VAL A 36 9.62 -4.69 23.74
CA VAL A 36 8.75 -4.27 24.84
C VAL A 36 9.21 -2.90 25.34
N PHE A 37 8.26 -1.98 25.45
CA PHE A 37 8.50 -0.61 25.87
C PHE A 37 7.89 -0.33 27.25
N ASP A 38 8.54 0.56 28.01
CA ASP A 38 7.99 1.07 29.26
C ASP A 38 6.89 2.10 28.97
N GLY A 39 5.64 1.74 29.26
CA GLY A 39 4.47 2.58 28.95
C GLY A 39 4.32 3.84 29.79
N ARG A 40 5.16 4.06 30.82
CA ARG A 40 5.06 5.22 31.75
C ARG A 40 5.24 6.57 31.06
N ASN A 41 6.00 6.61 29.97
CA ASN A 41 6.23 7.81 29.18
C ASN A 41 5.52 7.71 27.80
N ASN A 42 4.35 7.12 27.75
CA ASN A 42 3.58 7.02 26.55
C ASN A 42 3.09 8.41 26.13
N THR A 43 3.56 8.88 24.98
CA THR A 43 3.22 10.18 24.39
C THR A 43 2.22 10.06 23.25
N ILE A 44 1.70 8.86 22.98
CA ILE A 44 0.72 8.61 21.91
C ILE A 44 -0.59 9.28 22.30
N ARG A 45 -1.09 10.17 21.44
CA ARG A 45 -2.34 10.91 21.63
C ARG A 45 -3.49 10.19 20.96
N LYS A 46 -4.73 10.53 21.32
CA LYS A 46 -5.94 9.93 20.72
C LYS A 46 -6.09 10.26 19.23
N ASP A 47 -5.53 11.38 18.80
CA ASP A 47 -5.53 11.86 17.41
C ASP A 47 -4.25 11.47 16.64
N GLU A 48 -3.35 10.71 17.25
CA GLU A 48 -2.14 10.23 16.58
C GLU A 48 -2.50 9.28 15.44
N PHE A 49 -1.93 9.54 14.25
CA PHE A 49 -2.17 8.68 13.09
C PHE A 49 -1.35 7.38 13.15
N ALA A 50 -0.06 7.49 13.47
CA ALA A 50 0.84 6.35 13.60
C ALA A 50 1.99 6.68 14.55
N PRO A 51 2.20 5.88 15.61
CA PRO A 51 3.34 6.07 16.47
C PRO A 51 4.64 5.71 15.75
N LYS A 52 5.70 6.36 16.14
CA LYS A 52 7.04 6.22 15.57
C LYS A 52 7.96 5.47 16.52
N LEU A 53 8.73 4.56 15.95
CA LEU A 53 9.95 4.02 16.54
C LEU A 53 11.12 4.82 16.00
N LEU A 54 12.01 5.26 16.86
CA LEU A 54 13.25 5.94 16.50
C LEU A 54 14.40 5.42 17.35
N GLY A 55 15.58 5.27 16.76
CA GLY A 55 16.78 4.84 17.45
C GLY A 55 17.98 4.79 16.52
N LYS A 56 19.01 4.05 16.96
CA LYS A 56 20.26 3.88 16.19
C LYS A 56 20.69 2.42 16.16
N THR A 57 21.37 2.04 15.11
CA THR A 57 22.16 0.81 15.06
C THR A 57 23.37 0.94 15.99
N LYS A 58 24.04 -0.16 16.30
CA LYS A 58 25.30 -0.12 17.03
C LYS A 58 26.42 0.64 16.29
N LYS A 59 26.26 0.79 14.98
CA LYS A 59 27.17 1.60 14.14
C LYS A 59 26.82 3.08 14.11
N GLY A 60 25.73 3.50 14.80
CA GLY A 60 25.29 4.88 14.85
C GLY A 60 24.33 5.29 13.71
N GLU A 61 23.98 4.37 12.83
CA GLU A 61 23.04 4.63 11.71
C GLU A 61 21.63 4.83 12.25
N LEU A 62 20.86 5.71 11.63
CA LEU A 62 19.46 5.97 12.01
C LEU A 62 18.58 4.76 11.77
N LEU A 63 17.80 4.38 12.77
CA LEU A 63 16.75 3.37 12.71
C LEU A 63 15.41 4.04 12.98
N TYR A 64 14.43 3.89 12.08
CA TYR A 64 13.08 4.38 12.30
C TYR A 64 12.03 3.45 11.70
N GLY A 65 10.82 3.54 12.21
CA GLY A 65 9.67 2.80 11.72
C GLY A 65 8.37 3.39 12.28
N TYR A 66 7.25 2.98 11.71
CA TYR A 66 5.92 3.37 12.15
C TYR A 66 5.08 2.13 12.43
N ALA A 67 4.21 2.22 13.42
CA ALA A 67 3.25 1.17 13.74
C ALA A 67 1.81 1.65 13.46
N LYS A 68 0.90 0.72 13.15
CA LYS A 68 -0.52 1.00 13.10
C LYS A 68 -1.11 1.00 14.51
N LEU A 69 -2.05 1.90 14.76
CA LEU A 69 -2.82 1.94 16.00
C LEU A 69 -4.13 1.17 15.80
N PRO A 70 -4.54 0.33 16.77
CA PRO A 70 -5.71 -0.52 16.60
C PRO A 70 -7.05 0.24 16.53
N TYR A 71 -7.08 1.49 16.96
CA TYR A 71 -8.26 2.34 16.97
C TYR A 71 -8.29 3.38 15.85
N VAL A 72 -7.25 3.43 14.99
CA VAL A 72 -7.23 4.33 13.83
C VAL A 72 -7.79 3.61 12.62
N ASN A 73 -8.80 4.22 12.01
CA ASN A 73 -9.34 3.72 10.76
C ASN A 73 -8.45 4.17 9.60
N TYR A 74 -7.51 3.30 9.22
CA TYR A 74 -6.64 3.54 8.07
C TYR A 74 -7.42 3.38 6.77
N HIS A 75 -7.07 4.16 5.75
CA HIS A 75 -7.65 4.00 4.43
C HIS A 75 -7.55 2.54 3.97
N PRO A 76 -8.67 1.95 3.54
CA PRO A 76 -8.66 0.61 2.96
C PRO A 76 -7.72 0.55 1.75
N ALA A 77 -7.46 -0.64 1.25
CA ALA A 77 -6.77 -0.81 -0.02
C ALA A 77 -7.52 -0.06 -1.13
N CYS A 78 -6.79 0.62 -1.99
CA CYS A 78 -7.33 1.37 -3.11
C CYS A 78 -6.51 1.07 -4.36
N LEU A 79 -6.98 0.14 -5.17
CA LEU A 79 -6.34 -0.19 -6.44
C LEU A 79 -6.70 0.88 -7.49
N SER A 80 -5.72 1.33 -8.23
CA SER A 80 -5.90 2.22 -9.37
C SER A 80 -4.92 1.87 -10.46
N ALA A 81 -5.38 1.93 -11.71
CA ALA A 81 -4.58 1.60 -12.88
C ALA A 81 -4.03 2.87 -13.55
N ALA A 82 -2.92 2.72 -14.23
CA ALA A 82 -2.30 3.75 -15.02
C ALA A 82 -1.72 3.16 -16.32
N TYR A 83 -1.51 4.04 -17.28
CA TYR A 83 -0.83 3.74 -18.55
C TYR A 83 -1.42 2.54 -19.31
N PRO A 84 -2.76 2.51 -19.58
CA PRO A 84 -3.32 1.47 -20.42
C PRO A 84 -2.80 1.65 -21.85
N MET A 85 -2.02 0.68 -22.32
CA MET A 85 -1.49 0.62 -23.70
C MET A 85 -1.95 -0.66 -24.37
N ALA A 86 -2.64 -0.54 -25.49
CA ALA A 86 -3.06 -1.70 -26.26
C ALA A 86 -2.33 -1.73 -27.61
N TYR A 87 -1.64 -2.83 -27.86
CA TYR A 87 -0.97 -3.10 -29.12
C TYR A 87 -1.11 -4.57 -29.51
N ASP A 88 -1.30 -4.80 -30.77
CA ASP A 88 -1.65 -6.10 -31.35
C ASP A 88 -2.89 -6.69 -30.66
N LYS A 89 -2.73 -7.73 -29.88
CA LYS A 89 -3.79 -8.41 -29.14
C LYS A 89 -3.53 -8.41 -27.63
N GLN A 90 -2.73 -7.48 -27.15
CA GLN A 90 -2.35 -7.36 -25.75
C GLN A 90 -2.73 -5.97 -25.23
N LEU A 91 -3.20 -5.94 -24.00
CA LEU A 91 -3.37 -4.72 -23.22
C LEU A 91 -2.37 -4.75 -22.07
N GLU A 92 -1.49 -3.76 -22.01
CA GLU A 92 -0.60 -3.55 -20.86
C GLU A 92 -1.12 -2.43 -19.99
N LEU A 93 -1.05 -2.61 -18.69
CA LEU A 93 -1.37 -1.56 -17.71
C LEU A 93 -0.62 -1.84 -16.40
N GLU A 94 -0.42 -0.79 -15.61
CA GLU A 94 0.12 -0.90 -14.27
C GLU A 94 -0.99 -0.67 -13.26
N VAL A 95 -1.13 -1.57 -12.27
CA VAL A 95 -2.07 -1.41 -11.15
C VAL A 95 -1.27 -1.21 -9.87
N LYS A 96 -1.61 -0.17 -9.11
CA LYS A 96 -0.99 0.17 -7.84
C LYS A 96 -2.01 0.24 -6.73
N ASN A 97 -1.61 -0.20 -5.53
CA ASN A 97 -2.37 0.00 -4.32
C ASN A 97 -1.98 1.33 -3.66
N PHE A 98 -2.86 2.33 -3.75
CA PHE A 98 -2.69 3.64 -3.10
C PHE A 98 -3.24 3.68 -1.67
N GLY A 99 -3.83 2.58 -1.20
CA GLY A 99 -4.32 2.46 0.16
C GLY A 99 -3.22 2.16 1.18
N LEU A 100 -3.57 2.25 2.45
CA LEU A 100 -2.69 1.96 3.58
C LEU A 100 -2.88 0.55 4.16
N SER A 101 -3.74 -0.24 3.53
CA SER A 101 -3.96 -1.65 3.85
C SER A 101 -3.59 -2.52 2.66
N THR A 102 -3.19 -3.75 2.92
CA THR A 102 -2.96 -4.76 1.87
C THR A 102 -4.27 -5.03 1.14
N SER A 103 -4.23 -5.09 -0.20
CA SER A 103 -5.42 -5.42 -1.01
C SER A 103 -5.76 -6.90 -0.91
N GLU A 104 -6.99 -7.23 -1.21
CA GLU A 104 -7.38 -8.59 -1.53
C GLU A 104 -7.12 -8.89 -3.00
N GLU A 105 -7.15 -10.16 -3.38
CA GLU A 105 -7.13 -10.57 -4.77
C GLU A 105 -8.37 -10.00 -5.48
N THR A 106 -8.16 -9.33 -6.62
CA THR A 106 -9.18 -8.51 -7.26
C THR A 106 -9.25 -8.82 -8.74
N ASP A 107 -10.45 -9.12 -9.21
CA ASP A 107 -10.71 -9.29 -10.64
C ASP A 107 -10.76 -7.93 -11.33
N LEU A 108 -10.19 -7.86 -12.52
CA LEU A 108 -10.08 -6.67 -13.33
C LEU A 108 -10.81 -6.88 -14.65
N THR A 109 -11.69 -5.97 -15.01
CA THR A 109 -12.31 -5.91 -16.34
C THR A 109 -12.02 -4.55 -16.96
N VAL A 110 -11.47 -4.55 -18.16
CA VAL A 110 -11.19 -3.32 -18.91
C VAL A 110 -12.17 -3.21 -20.07
N LEU A 111 -12.85 -2.07 -20.15
CA LEU A 111 -13.82 -1.74 -21.17
C LEU A 111 -13.33 -0.55 -22.00
N VAL A 112 -13.60 -0.57 -23.29
CA VAL A 112 -13.44 0.57 -24.20
C VAL A 112 -14.80 0.87 -24.82
N ASN A 113 -15.29 2.09 -24.65
CA ASN A 113 -16.61 2.51 -25.10
C ASN A 113 -17.75 1.55 -24.64
N GLY A 114 -17.63 1.01 -23.43
CA GLY A 114 -18.58 0.07 -22.85
C GLY A 114 -18.44 -1.38 -23.32
N VAL A 115 -17.55 -1.68 -24.26
CA VAL A 115 -17.27 -3.04 -24.74
C VAL A 115 -16.07 -3.62 -23.98
N LYS A 116 -16.20 -4.85 -23.48
CA LYS A 116 -15.11 -5.54 -22.79
C LYS A 116 -13.94 -5.77 -23.76
N LEU A 117 -12.78 -5.19 -23.40
CA LEU A 117 -11.54 -5.34 -24.14
C LEU A 117 -10.69 -6.48 -23.58
N ALA A 118 -10.49 -6.50 -22.28
CA ALA A 118 -9.65 -7.48 -21.60
C ALA A 118 -10.17 -7.77 -20.19
N GLU A 119 -9.75 -8.87 -19.63
CA GLU A 119 -9.97 -9.22 -18.23
C GLU A 119 -8.75 -9.91 -17.64
N GLY A 120 -8.59 -9.82 -16.33
CA GLY A 120 -7.50 -10.44 -15.61
C GLY A 120 -7.67 -10.33 -14.11
N GLN A 121 -6.62 -10.61 -13.38
CA GLN A 121 -6.63 -10.63 -11.93
C GLN A 121 -5.41 -9.90 -11.38
N VAL A 122 -5.64 -9.05 -10.42
CA VAL A 122 -4.62 -8.41 -9.58
C VAL A 122 -4.45 -9.24 -8.33
N LYS A 123 -3.26 -9.75 -8.12
CA LYS A 123 -2.93 -10.45 -6.87
C LYS A 123 -2.84 -9.47 -5.71
N VAL A 124 -2.76 -10.01 -4.51
CA VAL A 124 -2.60 -9.23 -3.28
C VAL A 124 -1.42 -8.27 -3.42
N LEU A 125 -1.67 -6.98 -3.21
CA LEU A 125 -0.65 -5.92 -3.22
C LEU A 125 -0.57 -5.27 -1.83
N SER A 126 0.64 -5.14 -1.33
CA SER A 126 0.94 -4.35 -0.13
C SER A 126 0.67 -2.86 -0.36
N PRO A 127 0.57 -2.02 0.69
CA PRO A 127 0.49 -0.57 0.51
C PRO A 127 1.60 -0.03 -0.40
N TYR A 128 1.22 0.77 -1.40
CA TYR A 128 2.08 1.38 -2.42
C TYR A 128 2.80 0.41 -3.37
N GLU A 129 2.54 -0.88 -3.28
CA GLU A 129 3.04 -1.85 -4.24
C GLU A 129 2.29 -1.71 -5.58
N SER A 130 2.99 -1.94 -6.69
CA SER A 130 2.40 -1.98 -8.03
C SER A 130 2.78 -3.25 -8.77
N VAL A 131 1.94 -3.60 -9.75
CA VAL A 131 2.15 -4.73 -10.66
C VAL A 131 1.85 -4.30 -12.09
N LYS A 132 2.70 -4.70 -13.03
CA LYS A 132 2.42 -4.59 -14.47
C LYS A 132 1.69 -5.84 -14.93
N LEU A 133 0.58 -5.63 -15.62
CA LEU A 133 -0.24 -6.68 -16.18
C LEU A 133 -0.16 -6.62 -17.71
N SER A 134 -0.04 -7.78 -18.34
CA SER A 134 -0.20 -7.95 -19.79
C SER A 134 -1.39 -8.90 -20.01
N LEU A 135 -2.48 -8.37 -20.52
CA LEU A 135 -3.76 -9.06 -20.64
C LEU A 135 -4.09 -9.29 -22.12
N PRO A 136 -4.51 -10.50 -22.50
CA PRO A 136 -4.95 -10.73 -23.87
C PRO A 136 -6.25 -9.96 -24.16
N CYS A 137 -6.29 -9.26 -25.29
CA CYS A 137 -7.52 -8.61 -25.75
C CYS A 137 -8.52 -9.66 -26.25
N ILE A 138 -9.72 -9.63 -25.69
CA ILE A 138 -10.82 -10.55 -26.03
C ILE A 138 -11.55 -10.06 -27.28
N ASN A 139 -11.63 -8.74 -27.44
CA ASN A 139 -12.28 -8.08 -28.56
C ASN A 139 -11.33 -7.08 -29.22
N ALA A 140 -11.52 -6.87 -30.52
CA ALA A 140 -10.85 -5.78 -31.21
C ALA A 140 -11.51 -4.45 -30.83
N ALA A 141 -10.70 -3.46 -30.48
CA ALA A 141 -11.15 -2.10 -30.25
C ALA A 141 -10.25 -1.13 -31.03
N LYS A 142 -10.86 -0.12 -31.64
CA LYS A 142 -10.08 0.99 -32.19
C LYS A 142 -9.68 1.88 -31.01
N ILE A 143 -8.38 2.04 -30.81
CA ILE A 143 -7.80 2.81 -29.73
C ILE A 143 -7.05 3.99 -30.34
N ASP A 144 -7.36 5.17 -29.86
CA ASP A 144 -6.76 6.44 -30.24
C ASP A 144 -6.58 7.33 -28.98
N ASN A 145 -6.04 8.51 -29.16
CA ASN A 145 -5.77 9.45 -28.08
C ASN A 145 -7.03 10.02 -27.39
N GLN A 146 -8.22 9.73 -27.90
CA GLN A 146 -9.48 10.11 -27.26
C GLN A 146 -10.18 8.91 -26.60
N THR A 147 -9.59 7.73 -26.69
CA THR A 147 -10.17 6.50 -26.14
C THR A 147 -10.23 6.58 -24.62
N LEU A 148 -11.41 6.28 -24.09
CA LEU A 148 -11.64 6.14 -22.66
C LEU A 148 -11.62 4.66 -22.28
N PHE A 149 -10.66 4.31 -21.44
CA PHE A 149 -10.62 3.02 -20.79
C PHE A 149 -11.41 3.07 -19.49
N THR A 150 -12.40 2.23 -19.35
CA THR A 150 -13.11 2.04 -18.09
C THR A 150 -12.59 0.77 -17.42
N ILE A 151 -12.08 0.89 -16.23
CA ILE A 151 -11.51 -0.22 -15.46
C ILE A 151 -12.44 -0.50 -14.29
N VAL A 152 -12.93 -1.73 -14.23
CA VAL A 152 -13.84 -2.22 -13.19
C VAL A 152 -13.07 -3.21 -12.32
N TYR A 153 -13.04 -2.96 -11.04
CA TYR A 153 -12.46 -3.82 -10.01
C TYR A 153 -13.58 -4.55 -9.29
N SER A 154 -13.47 -5.87 -9.18
CA SER A 154 -14.46 -6.71 -8.53
C SER A 154 -13.82 -7.68 -7.55
N GLN A 155 -14.49 -7.92 -6.42
CA GLN A 155 -14.12 -8.93 -5.43
C GLN A 155 -15.32 -9.79 -5.11
N HIS A 156 -15.12 -11.11 -5.08
CA HIS A 156 -16.22 -12.06 -4.83
C HIS A 156 -17.45 -11.83 -5.74
N GLY A 157 -17.20 -11.46 -7.02
CA GLY A 157 -18.25 -11.18 -8.00
C GLY A 157 -19.00 -9.86 -7.83
N LYS A 158 -18.55 -8.97 -6.92
CA LYS A 158 -19.13 -7.64 -6.71
C LYS A 158 -18.17 -6.54 -7.15
N GLU A 159 -18.68 -5.57 -7.89
CA GLU A 159 -17.94 -4.35 -8.20
C GLU A 159 -17.64 -3.59 -6.91
N ILE A 160 -16.36 -3.29 -6.68
CA ILE A 160 -15.87 -2.51 -5.53
C ILE A 160 -15.41 -1.12 -5.92
N ARG A 161 -14.98 -0.95 -7.17
CA ARG A 161 -14.48 0.30 -7.71
C ARG A 161 -14.59 0.32 -9.23
N LYS A 162 -14.78 1.51 -9.77
CA LYS A 162 -14.75 1.80 -11.20
C LYS A 162 -14.01 3.11 -11.42
N GLU A 163 -13.15 3.15 -12.42
CA GLU A 163 -12.46 4.37 -12.83
C GLU A 163 -12.39 4.47 -14.34
N THR A 164 -12.18 5.68 -14.84
CA THR A 164 -12.02 5.94 -16.27
C THR A 164 -10.70 6.65 -16.49
N ILE A 165 -9.92 6.17 -17.44
CA ILE A 165 -8.62 6.72 -17.82
C ILE A 165 -8.67 7.07 -19.29
N GLN A 166 -8.32 8.30 -19.63
CA GLN A 166 -8.17 8.70 -21.03
C GLN A 166 -6.82 8.25 -21.55
N ASN A 167 -6.80 7.78 -22.80
CA ASN A 167 -5.54 7.57 -23.52
C ASN A 167 -4.95 8.92 -23.91
N PHE A 168 -3.65 9.12 -23.69
CA PHE A 168 -2.93 10.36 -23.96
C PHE A 168 -1.84 10.19 -25.04
N ASP A 169 -1.81 9.06 -25.73
CA ASP A 169 -0.85 8.82 -26.84
C ASP A 169 -1.21 9.53 -28.13
#